data_30d725e0147179965e889f5fa9dd3037
#
_entry.id   30d725e0147179965e889f5fa9dd3037
#
_cell.length_a   1.000
_cell.length_b   1.000
_cell.length_c   1.000
_cell.angle_alpha   90.00
_cell.angle_beta   90.00
_cell.angle_gamma   90.00
#
_symmetry.space_group_name_H-M   'P 1'
#
loop_
_entity.id
_entity.type
_entity.pdbx_description
1 polymer ?
#
loop_
_entity_poly.entity_id
_entity_poly.type
_entity_poly.pdbx_seq_one_letter_code
_entity_poly.pdbx_strand_id
1 'polypeptide(L)'
;MTVHFIGAGPGAPDLLPLRGRDLIASSPVCLYAGSLVPPEILAHCPRGARIVNTAPLSLDDIMSEISAAHAEHKDVARLHSGDLSVWSAMGEQLRRLRALGIPYSVTPGVPSFAAAAAALELELTLPGLAQSVVLTRTSGRASAMPEGETLAAFAATGAVLAIHLSVHVLARVIAELTPHYGADCPAAVVWRASWPDQRVVRATLGTLDASIGAELERTAIILVGRTLDARDFDESRLYAGDYDRRYRPVGTAPRFPEAS
;
A
#
# COMPACT_ATOMS: atom_id res chain seq x y z
N MET A 1 -10.79 -21.82 -16.41
CA MET A 1 -10.86 -20.37 -16.21
C MET A 1 -10.59 -20.04 -14.76
N THR A 2 -9.77 -19.06 -14.51
CA THR A 2 -9.39 -18.56 -13.16
C THR A 2 -9.47 -17.05 -13.14
N VAL A 3 -9.93 -16.46 -12.02
CA VAL A 3 -9.84 -15.02 -11.77
C VAL A 3 -8.56 -14.74 -10.99
N HIS A 4 -7.64 -14.01 -11.58
CA HIS A 4 -6.37 -13.63 -10.99
C HIS A 4 -6.48 -12.22 -10.38
N PHE A 5 -6.64 -12.12 -9.07
CA PHE A 5 -6.55 -10.85 -8.35
C PHE A 5 -5.10 -10.42 -8.24
N ILE A 6 -4.77 -9.25 -8.76
CA ILE A 6 -3.39 -8.79 -8.92
C ILE A 6 -3.25 -7.40 -8.31
N GLY A 7 -2.34 -7.26 -7.35
CA GLY A 7 -1.88 -5.95 -6.88
C GLY A 7 -1.00 -5.31 -7.94
N ALA A 8 -1.48 -4.20 -8.52
CA ALA A 8 -0.83 -3.52 -9.63
C ALA A 8 0.26 -2.54 -9.22
N GLY A 9 0.58 -2.50 -7.92
CA GLY A 9 1.57 -1.56 -7.39
C GLY A 9 1.03 -0.14 -7.14
N PRO A 10 1.85 0.75 -6.58
CA PRO A 10 1.43 2.07 -6.09
C PRO A 10 1.30 3.12 -7.20
N GLY A 11 1.86 2.85 -8.38
CA GLY A 11 1.83 3.79 -9.50
C GLY A 11 2.84 3.48 -10.59
N ALA A 12 4.13 3.43 -10.28
CA ALA A 12 5.17 3.13 -11.27
C ALA A 12 4.96 1.73 -11.87
N PRO A 13 4.93 1.59 -13.21
CA PRO A 13 4.67 0.31 -13.87
C PRO A 13 5.71 -0.77 -13.57
N ASP A 14 6.95 -0.41 -13.30
CA ASP A 14 8.06 -1.29 -12.93
C ASP A 14 7.97 -1.84 -11.49
N LEU A 15 7.04 -1.31 -10.69
CA LEU A 15 6.68 -1.88 -9.38
C LEU A 15 5.57 -2.94 -9.47
N LEU A 16 5.13 -3.30 -10.68
CA LEU A 16 4.26 -4.45 -10.89
C LEU A 16 5.06 -5.75 -10.65
N PRO A 17 4.60 -6.67 -9.79
CA PRO A 17 5.27 -7.95 -9.61
C PRO A 17 5.34 -8.74 -10.92
N LEU A 18 6.46 -9.41 -11.17
CA LEU A 18 6.66 -10.23 -12.38
C LEU A 18 5.53 -11.25 -12.59
N ARG A 19 5.08 -11.93 -11.53
CA ARG A 19 3.91 -12.82 -11.58
C ARG A 19 2.66 -12.09 -12.03
N GLY A 20 2.42 -10.88 -11.55
CA GLY A 20 1.28 -10.04 -11.95
C GLY A 20 1.31 -9.73 -13.44
N ARG A 21 2.47 -9.31 -13.95
CA ARG A 21 2.69 -9.05 -15.38
C ARG A 21 2.38 -10.30 -16.24
N ASP A 22 2.89 -11.46 -15.85
CA ASP A 22 2.74 -12.68 -16.62
C ASP A 22 1.28 -13.18 -16.63
N LEU A 23 0.56 -13.00 -15.50
CA LEU A 23 -0.87 -13.29 -15.42
C LEU A 23 -1.71 -12.32 -16.25
N ILE A 24 -1.36 -11.03 -16.28
CA ILE A 24 -2.02 -10.05 -17.17
C ILE A 24 -1.82 -10.47 -18.63
N ALA A 25 -0.58 -10.79 -19.01
CA ALA A 25 -0.21 -11.15 -20.38
C ALA A 25 -0.89 -12.45 -20.87
N SER A 26 -1.30 -13.32 -19.97
CA SER A 26 -2.00 -14.57 -20.30
C SER A 26 -3.52 -14.49 -20.20
N SER A 27 -4.08 -13.39 -19.68
CA SER A 27 -5.53 -13.25 -19.44
C SER A 27 -6.24 -12.53 -20.60
N PRO A 28 -7.20 -13.17 -21.28
CA PRO A 28 -7.96 -12.54 -22.37
C PRO A 28 -8.92 -11.45 -21.90
N VAL A 29 -9.21 -11.37 -20.59
CA VAL A 29 -10.06 -10.34 -19.97
C VAL A 29 -9.29 -9.65 -18.87
N CYS A 30 -9.30 -8.32 -18.86
CA CYS A 30 -8.68 -7.51 -17.83
C CYS A 30 -9.70 -6.53 -17.24
N LEU A 31 -9.94 -6.62 -15.93
CA LEU A 31 -10.79 -5.70 -15.17
C LEU A 31 -9.88 -4.86 -14.26
N TYR A 32 -9.92 -3.54 -14.37
CA TYR A 32 -9.01 -2.67 -13.62
C TYR A 32 -9.72 -1.53 -12.88
N ALA A 33 -9.12 -1.05 -11.79
CA ALA A 33 -9.72 -0.08 -10.88
C ALA A 33 -9.49 1.38 -11.32
N GLY A 34 -9.90 1.74 -12.53
CA GLY A 34 -9.95 3.12 -13.01
C GLY A 34 -8.58 3.82 -13.06
N SER A 35 -8.57 5.10 -12.69
CA SER A 35 -7.40 5.99 -12.77
C SER A 35 -6.24 5.66 -11.81
N LEU A 36 -6.40 4.67 -10.95
CA LEU A 36 -5.37 4.23 -10.02
C LEU A 36 -4.44 3.15 -10.60
N VAL A 37 -4.72 2.66 -11.81
CA VAL A 37 -3.88 1.71 -12.54
C VAL A 37 -3.36 2.42 -13.80
N PRO A 38 -2.06 2.63 -13.94
CA PRO A 38 -1.48 3.31 -15.10
C PRO A 38 -1.76 2.56 -16.41
N PRO A 39 -1.95 3.29 -17.53
CA PRO A 39 -2.16 2.67 -18.86
C PRO A 39 -1.01 1.73 -19.28
N GLU A 40 0.21 2.01 -18.85
CA GLU A 40 1.39 1.19 -19.13
C GLU A 40 1.26 -0.24 -18.58
N ILE A 41 0.57 -0.42 -17.46
CA ILE A 41 0.26 -1.76 -16.92
C ILE A 41 -0.73 -2.48 -17.84
N LEU A 42 -1.72 -1.78 -18.40
CA LEU A 42 -2.69 -2.35 -19.32
C LEU A 42 -2.05 -2.76 -20.66
N ALA A 43 -0.91 -2.16 -21.01
CA ALA A 43 -0.14 -2.54 -22.21
C ALA A 43 0.41 -3.97 -22.14
N HIS A 44 0.46 -4.59 -20.96
CA HIS A 44 0.81 -6.01 -20.82
C HIS A 44 -0.33 -6.98 -21.23
N CYS A 45 -1.56 -6.48 -21.40
CA CYS A 45 -2.67 -7.32 -21.86
C CYS A 45 -2.39 -7.88 -23.26
N PRO A 46 -2.80 -9.13 -23.55
CA PRO A 46 -2.60 -9.72 -24.87
C PRO A 46 -3.40 -8.93 -25.93
N ARG A 47 -2.91 -8.98 -27.17
CA ARG A 47 -3.59 -8.32 -28.29
C ARG A 47 -5.02 -8.82 -28.44
N GLY A 48 -5.99 -7.92 -28.45
CA GLY A 48 -7.41 -8.23 -28.53
C GLY A 48 -8.05 -8.60 -27.18
N ALA A 49 -7.35 -8.43 -26.08
CA ALA A 49 -7.94 -8.58 -24.76
C ALA A 49 -9.10 -7.61 -24.53
N ARG A 50 -10.14 -8.09 -23.86
CA ARG A 50 -11.23 -7.22 -23.38
C ARG A 50 -10.81 -6.53 -22.10
N ILE A 51 -10.61 -5.21 -22.17
CA ILE A 51 -10.16 -4.37 -21.05
C ILE A 51 -11.35 -3.55 -20.56
N VAL A 52 -11.72 -3.71 -19.29
CA VAL A 52 -12.90 -3.07 -18.68
C VAL A 52 -12.48 -2.22 -17.49
N ASN A 53 -12.81 -0.94 -17.55
CA ASN A 53 -12.68 -0.05 -16.39
C ASN A 53 -13.84 -0.29 -15.43
N THR A 54 -13.53 -0.70 -14.20
CA THR A 54 -14.53 -1.01 -13.17
C THR A 54 -14.86 0.19 -12.26
N ALA A 55 -14.27 1.36 -12.46
CA ALA A 55 -14.55 2.53 -11.63
C ALA A 55 -16.04 2.96 -11.63
N PRO A 56 -16.77 2.92 -12.77
CA PRO A 56 -18.18 3.24 -12.80
C PRO A 56 -19.11 2.05 -12.46
N LEU A 57 -18.58 0.85 -12.25
CA LEU A 57 -19.36 -0.38 -12.11
C LEU A 57 -19.71 -0.66 -10.65
N SER A 58 -20.90 -1.19 -10.43
CA SER A 58 -21.28 -1.79 -9.14
C SER A 58 -20.59 -3.15 -8.93
N LEU A 59 -20.65 -3.68 -7.72
CA LEU A 59 -20.16 -5.04 -7.44
C LEU A 59 -20.91 -6.09 -8.28
N ASP A 60 -22.22 -5.91 -8.51
CA ASP A 60 -23.02 -6.82 -9.33
C ASP A 60 -22.57 -6.79 -10.79
N ASP A 61 -22.29 -5.60 -11.33
CA ASP A 61 -21.77 -5.46 -12.71
C ASP A 61 -20.39 -6.12 -12.84
N ILE A 62 -19.49 -5.92 -11.87
CA ILE A 62 -18.18 -6.58 -11.86
C ILE A 62 -18.32 -8.11 -11.84
N MET A 63 -19.22 -8.63 -11.02
CA MET A 63 -19.48 -10.08 -10.97
C MET A 63 -20.13 -10.60 -12.25
N SER A 64 -20.97 -9.81 -12.92
CA SER A 64 -21.53 -10.14 -14.23
C SER A 64 -20.45 -10.25 -15.30
N GLU A 65 -19.49 -9.32 -15.32
CA GLU A 65 -18.33 -9.37 -16.22
C GLU A 65 -17.50 -10.65 -16.01
N ILE A 66 -17.24 -11.00 -14.74
CA ILE A 66 -16.50 -12.22 -14.39
C ILE A 66 -17.28 -13.47 -14.79
N SER A 67 -18.61 -13.51 -14.55
CA SER A 67 -19.45 -14.63 -14.90
C SER A 67 -19.55 -14.84 -16.41
N ALA A 68 -19.60 -13.76 -17.19
CA ALA A 68 -19.55 -13.82 -18.65
C ALA A 68 -18.23 -14.41 -19.14
N ALA A 69 -17.09 -13.96 -18.58
CA ALA A 69 -15.78 -14.54 -18.90
C ALA A 69 -15.71 -16.03 -18.50
N HIS A 70 -16.31 -16.39 -17.36
CA HIS A 70 -16.36 -17.78 -16.90
C HIS A 70 -17.14 -18.69 -17.88
N ALA A 71 -18.28 -18.24 -18.37
CA ALA A 71 -19.06 -18.95 -19.35
C ALA A 71 -18.30 -19.19 -20.68
N GLU A 72 -17.39 -18.26 -21.01
CA GLU A 72 -16.53 -18.37 -22.20
C GLU A 72 -15.19 -19.08 -21.90
N HIS A 73 -14.98 -19.62 -20.71
CA HIS A 73 -13.73 -20.26 -20.24
C HIS A 73 -12.50 -19.37 -20.34
N LYS A 74 -12.65 -18.06 -20.25
CA LYS A 74 -11.57 -17.05 -20.35
C LYS A 74 -11.06 -16.66 -18.97
N ASP A 75 -9.74 -16.73 -18.77
CA ASP A 75 -9.10 -16.21 -17.56
C ASP A 75 -9.25 -14.69 -17.46
N VAL A 76 -9.38 -14.21 -16.23
CA VAL A 76 -9.58 -12.79 -15.90
C VAL A 76 -8.44 -12.27 -15.06
N ALA A 77 -7.72 -11.25 -15.51
CA ALA A 77 -6.85 -10.43 -14.68
C ALA A 77 -7.69 -9.34 -14.00
N ARG A 78 -7.83 -9.40 -12.67
CA ARG A 78 -8.52 -8.39 -11.85
C ARG A 78 -7.50 -7.52 -11.13
N LEU A 79 -7.24 -6.32 -11.66
CA LEU A 79 -6.22 -5.40 -11.15
C LEU A 79 -6.77 -4.48 -10.08
N HIS A 80 -6.04 -4.36 -8.99
CA HIS A 80 -6.26 -3.41 -7.91
C HIS A 80 -5.00 -2.56 -7.72
N SER A 81 -5.14 -1.26 -7.40
CA SER A 81 -3.98 -0.41 -7.09
C SER A 81 -3.29 -0.83 -5.79
N GLY A 82 -2.00 -0.64 -5.71
CA GLY A 82 -1.20 -1.00 -4.55
C GLY A 82 -1.16 -2.50 -4.31
N ASP A 83 -1.50 -2.89 -3.09
CA ASP A 83 -1.65 -4.27 -2.63
C ASP A 83 -3.11 -4.57 -2.28
N LEU A 84 -3.46 -5.86 -2.29
CA LEU A 84 -4.82 -6.34 -2.10
C LEU A 84 -5.21 -6.57 -0.64
N SER A 85 -4.25 -6.56 0.28
CA SER A 85 -4.47 -6.97 1.68
C SER A 85 -5.26 -5.94 2.49
N VAL A 86 -5.26 -4.66 2.07
CA VAL A 86 -5.94 -3.58 2.79
C VAL A 86 -6.79 -2.73 1.84
N TRP A 87 -8.04 -2.45 2.23
CA TRP A 87 -9.03 -1.56 1.59
C TRP A 87 -9.23 -1.76 0.07
N SER A 88 -9.03 -2.97 -0.41
CA SER A 88 -9.11 -3.30 -1.84
C SER A 88 -10.51 -3.73 -2.31
N ALA A 89 -11.47 -3.89 -1.40
CA ALA A 89 -12.79 -4.46 -1.70
C ALA A 89 -12.72 -5.83 -2.40
N MET A 90 -11.66 -6.61 -2.13
CA MET A 90 -11.49 -7.95 -2.68
C MET A 90 -12.35 -8.97 -1.93
N GLY A 91 -12.53 -8.79 -0.62
CA GLY A 91 -13.16 -9.80 0.25
C GLY A 91 -14.56 -10.21 -0.19
N GLU A 92 -15.39 -9.23 -0.57
CA GLU A 92 -16.75 -9.48 -1.07
C GLU A 92 -16.75 -10.16 -2.46
N GLN A 93 -15.81 -9.83 -3.33
CA GLN A 93 -15.65 -10.51 -4.61
C GLN A 93 -15.25 -11.97 -4.41
N LEU A 94 -14.27 -12.26 -3.56
CA LEU A 94 -13.85 -13.64 -3.23
C LEU A 94 -15.00 -14.45 -2.62
N ARG A 95 -15.82 -13.85 -1.75
CA ARG A 95 -16.98 -14.52 -1.17
C ARG A 95 -17.98 -14.94 -2.25
N ARG A 96 -18.25 -14.06 -3.22
CA ARG A 96 -19.16 -14.36 -4.34
C ARG A 96 -18.59 -15.42 -5.28
N LEU A 97 -17.29 -15.36 -5.59
CA LEU A 97 -16.64 -16.37 -6.44
C LEU A 97 -16.69 -17.77 -5.81
N ARG A 98 -16.48 -17.85 -4.49
CA ARG A 98 -16.63 -19.12 -3.74
C ARG A 98 -18.05 -19.68 -3.86
N ALA A 99 -19.07 -18.83 -3.71
CA ALA A 99 -20.47 -19.23 -3.83
C ALA A 99 -20.81 -19.72 -5.24
N LEU A 100 -20.15 -19.20 -6.28
CA LEU A 100 -20.32 -19.57 -7.66
C LEU A 100 -19.41 -20.75 -8.11
N GLY A 101 -18.51 -21.24 -7.24
CA GLY A 101 -17.53 -22.26 -7.58
C GLY A 101 -16.49 -21.82 -8.62
N ILE A 102 -16.27 -20.50 -8.77
CA ILE A 102 -15.32 -19.95 -9.73
C ILE A 102 -13.92 -19.91 -9.09
N PRO A 103 -12.91 -20.57 -9.67
CA PRO A 103 -11.55 -20.58 -9.17
C PRO A 103 -10.92 -19.18 -9.23
N TYR A 104 -10.07 -18.88 -8.24
CA TYR A 104 -9.32 -17.64 -8.19
C TYR A 104 -7.91 -17.83 -7.61
N SER A 105 -7.03 -16.87 -7.90
CA SER A 105 -5.72 -16.72 -7.25
C SER A 105 -5.51 -15.27 -6.82
N VAL A 106 -4.60 -15.05 -5.87
CA VAL A 106 -4.24 -13.72 -5.38
C VAL A 106 -2.73 -13.53 -5.51
N THR A 107 -2.32 -12.46 -6.15
CA THR A 107 -0.93 -12.03 -6.30
C THR A 107 -0.75 -10.71 -5.56
N PRO A 108 0.11 -10.61 -4.54
CA PRO A 108 0.34 -9.37 -3.81
C PRO A 108 0.95 -8.29 -4.71
N GLY A 109 0.79 -7.03 -4.32
CA GLY A 109 1.45 -5.90 -4.96
C GLY A 109 2.33 -5.13 -3.99
N VAL A 110 2.97 -4.07 -4.45
CA VAL A 110 3.69 -3.13 -3.59
C VAL A 110 2.69 -2.13 -2.99
N PRO A 111 2.52 -2.10 -1.66
CA PRO A 111 1.56 -1.19 -1.04
C PRO A 111 2.06 0.26 -1.03
N SER A 112 1.13 1.22 -1.04
CA SER A 112 1.46 2.64 -1.12
C SER A 112 2.24 3.16 0.09
N PHE A 113 2.08 2.59 1.28
CA PHE A 113 2.88 3.00 2.44
C PHE A 113 4.37 2.66 2.28
N ALA A 114 4.69 1.52 1.66
CA ALA A 114 6.07 1.15 1.37
C ALA A 114 6.68 2.04 0.29
N ALA A 115 5.91 2.37 -0.75
CA ALA A 115 6.35 3.34 -1.76
C ALA A 115 6.53 4.75 -1.16
N ALA A 116 5.69 5.15 -0.20
CA ALA A 116 5.84 6.42 0.50
C ALA A 116 7.11 6.43 1.38
N ALA A 117 7.40 5.34 2.09
CA ALA A 117 8.64 5.21 2.86
C ALA A 117 9.89 5.29 1.95
N ALA A 118 9.85 4.64 0.79
CA ALA A 118 10.92 4.74 -0.21
C ALA A 118 11.08 6.16 -0.76
N ALA A 119 9.97 6.87 -1.06
CA ALA A 119 10.00 8.28 -1.49
C ALA A 119 10.54 9.22 -0.41
N LEU A 120 10.42 8.83 0.85
CA LEU A 120 11.01 9.51 2.00
C LEU A 120 12.44 9.04 2.30
N GLU A 121 12.95 8.03 1.61
CA GLU A 121 14.29 7.46 1.83
C GLU A 121 14.54 7.04 3.29
N LEU A 122 13.53 6.38 3.91
CA LEU A 122 13.63 5.99 5.32
C LEU A 122 12.98 4.64 5.62
N GLU A 123 13.42 4.06 6.72
CA GLU A 123 12.77 2.92 7.37
C GLU A 123 11.76 3.43 8.42
N LEU A 124 10.57 2.85 8.42
CA LEU A 124 9.50 3.27 9.34
C LEU A 124 9.72 2.78 10.77
N THR A 125 10.57 1.78 10.95
CA THR A 125 10.88 1.18 12.26
C THR A 125 12.35 1.38 12.61
N LEU A 126 12.63 2.06 13.71
CA LEU A 126 13.99 2.29 14.19
C LEU A 126 14.11 1.91 15.67
N PRO A 127 15.22 1.25 16.07
CA PRO A 127 15.45 0.89 17.47
C PRO A 127 15.37 2.11 18.40
N GLY A 128 14.74 1.93 19.55
CA GLY A 128 14.59 2.99 20.56
C GLY A 128 13.50 4.02 20.24
N LEU A 129 13.02 4.13 19.01
CA LEU A 129 12.02 5.14 18.59
C LEU A 129 10.63 4.55 18.32
N ALA A 130 10.54 3.61 17.39
CA ALA A 130 9.31 2.87 17.12
C ALA A 130 9.64 1.54 16.42
N GLN A 131 8.96 0.46 16.81
CA GLN A 131 9.09 -0.87 16.21
C GLN A 131 7.77 -1.38 15.62
N SER A 132 6.77 -0.50 15.53
CA SER A 132 5.44 -0.83 15.02
C SER A 132 4.95 0.22 14.04
N VAL A 133 4.29 -0.24 13.00
CA VAL A 133 3.60 0.61 12.02
C VAL A 133 2.12 0.24 12.01
N VAL A 134 1.26 1.20 12.26
CA VAL A 134 -0.19 1.02 12.19
C VAL A 134 -0.68 1.54 10.84
N LEU A 135 -1.23 0.66 10.03
CA LEU A 135 -1.94 1.01 8.81
C LEU A 135 -3.39 1.31 9.18
N THR A 136 -3.84 2.53 8.99
CA THR A 136 -5.19 2.95 9.36
C THR A 136 -5.76 3.99 8.38
N ARG A 137 -7.00 4.41 8.63
CA ARG A 137 -7.69 5.48 7.93
C ARG A 137 -8.67 6.18 8.88
N THR A 138 -9.29 7.26 8.45
CA THR A 138 -10.45 7.84 9.14
C THR A 138 -11.76 7.22 8.65
N SER A 139 -12.82 7.36 9.43
CA SER A 139 -14.19 7.03 8.97
C SER A 139 -14.54 7.79 7.71
N GLY A 140 -15.01 7.10 6.69
CA GLY A 140 -15.45 7.66 5.43
C GLY A 140 -16.93 7.37 5.15
N ARG A 141 -17.44 7.93 4.04
CA ARG A 141 -18.85 7.73 3.63
C ARG A 141 -19.16 6.27 3.30
N ALA A 142 -18.19 5.54 2.71
CA ALA A 142 -18.38 4.16 2.27
C ALA A 142 -18.38 3.17 3.43
N SER A 143 -17.61 3.43 4.48
CA SER A 143 -17.55 2.58 5.67
C SER A 143 -17.04 3.36 6.88
N ALA A 144 -17.69 3.15 8.02
CA ALA A 144 -17.21 3.65 9.31
C ALA A 144 -15.99 2.83 9.79
N MET A 145 -15.21 3.40 10.69
CA MET A 145 -14.23 2.64 11.49
C MET A 145 -14.96 1.93 12.64
N PRO A 146 -14.50 0.74 13.06
CA PRO A 146 -14.94 0.13 14.30
C PRO A 146 -14.73 1.06 15.51
N GLU A 147 -15.56 0.92 16.54
CA GLU A 147 -15.60 1.85 17.69
C GLU A 147 -14.23 2.02 18.40
N GLY A 148 -13.46 0.95 18.52
CA GLY A 148 -12.15 0.97 19.17
C GLY A 148 -10.99 1.42 18.25
N GLU A 149 -11.21 1.53 16.93
CA GLU A 149 -10.16 1.84 15.95
C GLU A 149 -10.09 3.34 15.65
N THR A 150 -9.79 4.14 16.67
CA THR A 150 -9.65 5.59 16.54
C THR A 150 -8.19 6.00 16.35
N LEU A 151 -7.94 7.14 15.71
CA LEU A 151 -6.57 7.69 15.60
C LEU A 151 -5.95 7.92 16.98
N ALA A 152 -6.71 8.39 17.94
CA ALA A 152 -6.25 8.60 19.32
C ALA A 152 -5.82 7.29 19.99
N ALA A 153 -6.58 6.20 19.81
CA ALA A 153 -6.24 4.88 20.36
C ALA A 153 -4.92 4.36 19.79
N PHE A 154 -4.72 4.48 18.48
CA PHE A 154 -3.47 4.09 17.84
C PHE A 154 -2.30 5.00 18.22
N ALA A 155 -2.55 6.31 18.31
CA ALA A 155 -1.54 7.31 18.68
C ALA A 155 -1.02 7.12 20.11
N ALA A 156 -1.85 6.65 21.04
CA ALA A 156 -1.45 6.36 22.41
C ALA A 156 -0.36 5.28 22.51
N THR A 157 -0.15 4.47 21.47
CA THR A 157 0.93 3.46 21.42
C THR A 157 2.30 4.05 21.09
N GLY A 158 2.39 5.26 20.54
CA GLY A 158 3.61 5.87 20.02
C GLY A 158 4.15 5.23 18.73
N ALA A 159 3.41 4.31 18.11
CA ALA A 159 3.78 3.66 16.86
C ALA A 159 3.81 4.66 15.68
N VAL A 160 4.49 4.32 14.59
CA VAL A 160 4.36 5.08 13.35
C VAL A 160 2.96 4.84 12.77
N LEU A 161 2.25 5.91 12.42
CA LEU A 161 0.97 5.81 11.75
C LEU A 161 1.12 6.06 10.25
N ALA A 162 0.61 5.14 9.44
CA ALA A 162 0.42 5.28 8.01
C ALA A 162 -1.07 5.41 7.73
N ILE A 163 -1.54 6.65 7.54
CA ILE A 163 -2.96 6.98 7.47
C ILE A 163 -3.38 7.15 6.02
N HIS A 164 -4.18 6.21 5.54
CA HIS A 164 -4.68 6.16 4.19
C HIS A 164 -6.01 6.90 4.03
N LEU A 165 -6.38 7.27 2.80
CA LEU A 165 -7.71 7.76 2.44
C LEU A 165 -8.20 8.95 3.29
N SER A 166 -7.31 9.74 3.91
CA SER A 166 -7.68 10.71 4.94
C SER A 166 -7.11 12.12 4.73
N VAL A 167 -6.41 12.37 3.63
CA VAL A 167 -5.80 13.69 3.37
C VAL A 167 -6.85 14.81 3.26
N HIS A 168 -8.06 14.50 2.78
CA HIS A 168 -9.18 15.45 2.68
C HIS A 168 -9.74 15.90 4.04
N VAL A 169 -9.34 15.28 5.14
CA VAL A 169 -9.69 15.64 6.52
C VAL A 169 -8.44 15.87 7.38
N LEU A 170 -7.35 16.36 6.76
CA LEU A 170 -6.04 16.50 7.40
C LEU A 170 -6.09 17.32 8.68
N ALA A 171 -6.78 18.45 8.70
CA ALA A 171 -6.92 19.28 9.90
C ALA A 171 -7.49 18.50 11.09
N ARG A 172 -8.48 17.63 10.84
CA ARG A 172 -9.02 16.73 11.86
C ARG A 172 -7.99 15.69 12.30
N VAL A 173 -7.25 15.09 11.37
CA VAL A 173 -6.18 14.13 11.69
C VAL A 173 -5.15 14.77 12.60
N ILE A 174 -4.69 15.99 12.28
CA ILE A 174 -3.73 16.75 13.10
C ILE A 174 -4.30 17.01 14.50
N ALA A 175 -5.54 17.47 14.61
CA ALA A 175 -6.19 17.76 15.90
C ALA A 175 -6.29 16.52 16.79
N GLU A 176 -6.62 15.35 16.21
CA GLU A 176 -6.71 14.09 16.95
C GLU A 176 -5.32 13.54 17.38
N LEU A 177 -4.27 13.79 16.62
CA LEU A 177 -2.93 13.22 16.87
C LEU A 177 -2.05 14.11 17.75
N THR A 178 -2.19 15.43 17.67
CA THR A 178 -1.32 16.38 18.39
C THR A 178 -1.28 16.16 19.92
N PRO A 179 -2.38 15.80 20.60
CA PRO A 179 -2.34 15.53 22.05
C PRO A 179 -1.45 14.35 22.44
N HIS A 180 -1.18 13.42 21.51
CA HIS A 180 -0.41 12.19 21.76
C HIS A 180 1.05 12.31 21.30
N TYR A 181 1.28 12.86 20.12
CA TYR A 181 2.61 12.94 19.51
C TYR A 181 3.32 14.28 19.82
N GLY A 182 2.57 15.35 20.10
CA GLY A 182 3.06 16.72 20.14
C GLY A 182 3.07 17.41 18.78
N ALA A 183 2.99 18.73 18.77
CA ALA A 183 3.00 19.53 17.54
C ALA A 183 4.32 19.41 16.76
N ASP A 184 5.42 19.15 17.45
CA ASP A 184 6.76 19.03 16.87
C ASP A 184 7.04 17.62 16.27
N CYS A 185 6.11 16.67 16.43
CA CYS A 185 6.31 15.33 15.90
C CYS A 185 6.45 15.38 14.37
N PRO A 186 7.49 14.72 13.80
CA PRO A 186 7.66 14.65 12.38
C PRO A 186 6.46 14.01 11.69
N ALA A 187 6.05 14.60 10.59
CA ALA A 187 4.95 14.13 9.76
C ALA A 187 5.26 14.37 8.28
N ALA A 188 4.70 13.55 7.43
CA ALA A 188 4.84 13.71 5.99
C ALA A 188 3.54 13.37 5.26
N VAL A 189 3.33 14.02 4.12
CA VAL A 189 2.33 13.58 3.14
C VAL A 189 3.06 13.24 1.85
N VAL A 190 2.82 12.03 1.37
CA VAL A 190 3.31 11.58 0.07
C VAL A 190 2.11 11.42 -0.86
N TRP A 191 2.06 12.27 -1.85
CA TRP A 191 1.03 12.27 -2.87
C TRP A 191 1.53 11.54 -4.11
N ARG A 192 0.69 10.63 -4.62
CA ARG A 192 0.98 9.82 -5.81
C ARG A 192 2.37 9.17 -5.75
N ALA A 193 2.66 8.47 -4.64
CA ALA A 193 3.93 7.77 -4.44
C ALA A 193 4.25 6.88 -5.65
N SER A 194 5.48 6.97 -6.16
CA SER A 194 6.03 6.32 -7.36
C SER A 194 5.50 6.79 -8.72
N TRP A 195 4.51 7.67 -8.78
CA TRP A 195 4.07 8.25 -10.05
C TRP A 195 5.07 9.31 -10.55
N PRO A 196 5.10 9.64 -11.87
CA PRO A 196 6.01 10.67 -12.41
C PRO A 196 5.84 12.05 -11.80
N ASP A 197 4.63 12.36 -11.33
CA ASP A 197 4.26 13.63 -10.68
C ASP A 197 4.21 13.53 -9.15
N GLN A 198 4.86 12.53 -8.56
CA GLN A 198 4.97 12.36 -7.12
C GLN A 198 5.36 13.64 -6.40
N ARG A 199 4.70 13.93 -5.28
CA ARG A 199 5.09 15.02 -4.37
C ARG A 199 5.28 14.51 -2.95
N VAL A 200 6.30 15.03 -2.30
CA VAL A 200 6.62 14.74 -0.90
C VAL A 200 6.61 16.05 -0.12
N VAL A 201 5.77 16.11 0.90
CA VAL A 201 5.73 17.21 1.86
C VAL A 201 6.20 16.69 3.19
N ARG A 202 7.33 17.20 3.70
CA ARG A 202 7.86 16.92 5.04
C ARG A 202 7.59 18.13 5.95
N ALA A 203 7.06 17.88 7.14
CA ALA A 203 6.69 18.90 8.10
C ALA A 203 6.67 18.32 9.51
N THR A 204 6.20 19.08 10.47
CA THR A 204 5.72 18.56 11.76
C THR A 204 4.19 18.55 11.79
N LEU A 205 3.59 17.85 12.75
CA LEU A 205 2.12 17.87 12.91
C LEU A 205 1.58 19.30 12.99
N GLY A 206 2.28 20.19 13.69
CA GLY A 206 1.85 21.59 13.86
C GLY A 206 1.94 22.45 12.59
N THR A 207 2.73 22.06 11.61
CA THR A 207 2.95 22.84 10.37
C THR A 207 2.45 22.16 9.12
N LEU A 208 2.00 20.90 9.20
CA LEU A 208 1.67 20.08 8.05
C LEU A 208 0.52 20.65 7.21
N ASP A 209 -0.55 21.14 7.85
CA ASP A 209 -1.72 21.69 7.17
C ASP A 209 -1.37 22.91 6.30
N ALA A 210 -0.54 23.80 6.82
CA ALA A 210 -0.06 24.98 6.08
C ALA A 210 0.92 24.64 4.95
N SER A 211 1.50 23.44 4.98
CA SER A 211 2.50 22.99 3.99
C SER A 211 1.86 22.26 2.79
N ILE A 212 0.57 21.96 2.83
CA ILE A 212 -0.15 21.21 1.79
C ILE A 212 -1.00 22.13 0.94
N GLY A 213 -0.84 22.04 -0.39
CA GLY A 213 -1.71 22.70 -1.34
C GLY A 213 -3.06 21.99 -1.50
N ALA A 214 -4.09 22.75 -1.88
CA ALA A 214 -5.45 22.23 -2.08
C ALA A 214 -5.56 21.15 -3.17
N GLU A 215 -4.56 21.05 -4.05
CA GLU A 215 -4.51 20.06 -5.12
C GLU A 215 -4.22 18.63 -4.62
N LEU A 216 -3.78 18.45 -3.38
CA LEU A 216 -3.42 17.14 -2.82
C LEU A 216 -4.59 16.41 -2.13
N GLU A 217 -5.80 16.54 -2.66
CA GLU A 217 -7.03 16.03 -2.02
C GLU A 217 -7.19 14.50 -2.02
N ARG A 218 -6.54 13.79 -2.95
CA ARG A 218 -6.69 12.34 -3.15
C ARG A 218 -5.36 11.68 -3.47
N THR A 219 -5.34 10.35 -3.39
CA THR A 219 -4.16 9.53 -3.75
C THR A 219 -2.91 9.91 -2.95
N ALA A 220 -3.11 10.25 -1.69
CA ALA A 220 -2.06 10.60 -0.75
C ALA A 220 -2.11 9.73 0.50
N ILE A 221 -0.94 9.55 1.11
CA ILE A 221 -0.78 8.90 2.41
C ILE A 221 -0.16 9.90 3.39
N ILE A 222 -0.68 9.92 4.61
CA ILE A 222 -0.14 10.71 5.72
C ILE A 222 0.69 9.75 6.58
N LEU A 223 1.94 10.11 6.85
CA LEU A 223 2.82 9.39 7.77
C LEU A 223 3.09 10.27 8.98
N VAL A 224 3.00 9.71 10.18
CA VAL A 224 3.27 10.41 11.43
C VAL A 224 4.09 9.52 12.35
N GLY A 225 5.18 10.03 12.88
CA GLY A 225 6.00 9.29 13.83
C GLY A 225 7.40 9.85 13.97
N ARG A 226 8.03 9.57 15.12
CA ARG A 226 9.36 10.09 15.46
C ARG A 226 10.47 9.57 14.55
N THR A 227 10.26 8.43 13.86
CA THR A 227 11.23 7.84 12.93
C THR A 227 11.38 8.65 11.63
N LEU A 228 10.42 9.52 11.30
CA LEU A 228 10.39 10.21 10.01
C LEU A 228 11.47 11.31 9.84
N ASP A 229 12.07 11.78 10.92
CA ASP A 229 13.21 12.73 10.89
C ASP A 229 14.27 12.36 11.95
N ALA A 230 14.42 11.08 12.23
CA ALA A 230 15.43 10.61 13.18
C ALA A 230 16.82 10.64 12.52
N ARG A 231 17.75 11.40 13.14
CA ARG A 231 19.15 11.47 12.73
C ARG A 231 20.08 10.75 13.70
N ASP A 232 19.62 10.57 14.92
CA ASP A 232 20.32 9.89 15.99
C ASP A 232 19.39 8.84 16.60
N PHE A 233 19.76 7.58 16.50
CA PHE A 233 19.01 6.43 16.99
C PHE A 233 19.94 5.25 17.23
N ASP A 234 19.53 4.32 18.07
CA ASP A 234 20.31 3.12 18.36
C ASP A 234 20.48 2.24 17.13
N GLU A 235 21.69 1.78 16.85
CA GLU A 235 21.91 0.80 15.81
C GLU A 235 21.28 -0.55 16.18
N SER A 236 20.70 -1.21 15.18
CA SER A 236 20.22 -2.57 15.36
C SER A 236 21.39 -3.50 15.69
N ARG A 237 21.27 -4.27 16.76
CA ARG A 237 22.27 -5.30 17.10
C ARG A 237 22.35 -6.43 16.04
N LEU A 238 21.45 -6.49 15.11
CA LEU A 238 21.42 -7.50 14.04
C LEU A 238 22.78 -7.60 13.31
N TYR A 239 23.44 -6.46 13.10
CA TYR A 239 24.74 -6.40 12.43
C TYR A 239 25.92 -6.12 13.38
N ALA A 240 25.69 -5.99 14.67
CA ALA A 240 26.74 -5.79 15.66
C ALA A 240 27.76 -6.95 15.62
N GLY A 241 29.05 -6.64 15.76
CA GLY A 241 30.13 -7.63 15.64
C GLY A 241 30.09 -8.68 16.76
N ASP A 242 29.60 -8.31 17.95
CA ASP A 242 29.43 -9.14 19.14
C ASP A 242 28.08 -9.91 19.20
N TYR A 243 27.21 -9.73 18.19
CA TYR A 243 25.91 -10.43 18.17
C TYR A 243 26.06 -11.81 17.53
N ASP A 244 25.90 -12.86 18.35
CA ASP A 244 25.93 -14.25 17.92
C ASP A 244 24.66 -14.63 17.16
N ARG A 245 24.82 -15.16 15.96
CA ARG A 245 23.71 -15.65 15.15
C ARG A 245 24.10 -16.84 14.30
N ARG A 246 23.11 -17.66 13.92
CA ARG A 246 23.28 -18.93 13.21
C ARG A 246 24.27 -18.87 12.03
N TYR A 247 24.23 -17.82 11.24
CA TYR A 247 25.07 -17.67 10.03
C TYR A 247 26.34 -16.82 10.25
N ARG A 248 26.48 -16.22 11.42
CA ARG A 248 27.65 -15.46 11.85
C ARG A 248 27.87 -15.65 13.35
N PRO A 249 28.32 -16.84 13.79
CA PRO A 249 28.66 -17.07 15.17
C PRO A 249 29.84 -16.20 15.61
N VAL A 250 29.82 -15.68 16.81
CA VAL A 250 30.92 -14.87 17.37
C VAL A 250 32.20 -15.74 17.45
N GLY A 251 33.33 -15.17 17.00
CA GLY A 251 34.64 -15.83 17.02
C GLY A 251 34.92 -16.79 15.88
N THR A 252 34.04 -16.90 14.87
CA THR A 252 34.29 -17.66 13.64
C THR A 252 34.55 -16.73 12.46
N ALA A 253 35.51 -17.10 11.60
CA ALA A 253 35.71 -16.42 10.33
C ALA A 253 34.42 -16.51 9.45
N PRO A 254 34.12 -15.49 8.64
CA PRO A 254 32.96 -15.52 7.73
C PRO A 254 33.04 -16.73 6.80
N ARG A 255 31.99 -17.54 6.74
CA ARG A 255 31.88 -18.73 5.88
C ARG A 255 31.37 -18.41 4.48
N PHE A 256 31.71 -17.29 3.94
CA PHE A 256 31.42 -17.03 2.52
C PHE A 256 32.63 -17.51 1.69
N PRO A 257 32.42 -18.40 0.72
CA PRO A 257 33.48 -18.69 -0.24
C PRO A 257 33.83 -17.38 -0.94
N GLU A 258 35.12 -17.10 -1.06
CA GLU A 258 35.58 -16.01 -1.92
C GLU A 258 35.02 -16.25 -3.32
N ALA A 259 34.42 -15.25 -3.90
CA ALA A 259 33.93 -15.30 -5.27
C ALA A 259 35.13 -15.51 -6.17
N SER A 260 35.26 -16.70 -6.76
CA SER A 260 36.22 -17.05 -7.80
C SER A 260 35.81 -16.47 -9.14
#